data_074acc09872fd97359f478825055c588
#
_entry.id   074acc09872fd97359f478825055c588
#
_cell.length_a   1.000
_cell.length_b   1.000
_cell.length_c   1.000
_cell.angle_alpha   90.00
_cell.angle_beta   90.00
_cell.angle_gamma   90.00
#
_symmetry.space_group_name_H-M   'P 1'
#
loop_
_entity.id
_entity.type
_entity.pdbx_description
1 polymer ?
#
loop_
_entity_poly.entity_id
_entity_poly.type
_entity_poly.pdbx_seq_one_letter_code
_entity_poly.pdbx_strand_id
1 'polypeptide(L)'
;MSLPGHVPSDMVRDPFAEEAPDLQSVLDALDDPDCRDIVTALEEPMTADQISKAADVPLSTTYRKLDLLSEASLLEEGIEIRADGQHASRYSIAFEEVVIALTEERDFDVQISRRPRAADERLANLWSEGRKET
;
A
#
# COMPACT_ATOMS: atom_id res chain seq x y z
N MET A 1 6.53 -29.79 -14.72
CA MET A 1 6.67 -29.40 -14.82
C MET A 1 6.28 -28.38 -14.91
N SER A 2 6.17 -28.12 -14.53
CA SER A 2 5.88 -27.39 -14.73
C SER A 2 6.36 -26.54 -14.68
N LEU A 3 6.78 -26.33 -14.44
CA LEU A 3 7.32 -25.61 -14.46
C LEU A 3 7.39 -24.88 -15.12
N PRO A 4 7.22 -25.32 -15.33
CA PRO A 4 7.73 -24.42 -16.14
C PRO A 4 7.03 -23.26 -16.24
N GLY A 5 6.09 -23.29 -16.46
CA GLY A 5 5.59 -22.16 -16.75
C GLY A 5 5.61 -21.17 -15.77
N HIS A 6 5.68 -21.32 -14.66
CA HIS A 6 5.56 -20.36 -13.77
C HIS A 6 6.70 -19.63 -13.44
N VAL A 7 7.70 -20.15 -13.53
CA VAL A 7 8.86 -19.39 -13.38
C VAL A 7 8.92 -18.20 -14.24
N PRO A 8 8.52 -18.32 -15.42
CA PRO A 8 8.57 -17.21 -16.32
C PRO A 8 7.84 -15.97 -15.91
N SER A 9 6.91 -16.07 -15.01
CA SER A 9 6.19 -14.86 -14.69
C SER A 9 7.10 -13.81 -14.08
N ASP A 10 8.15 -14.23 -13.41
CA ASP A 10 9.11 -13.26 -12.91
C ASP A 10 9.98 -12.73 -14.00
N MET A 11 10.31 -13.57 -14.96
CA MET A 11 11.25 -13.18 -15.98
C MET A 11 10.63 -12.34 -17.05
N VAL A 12 9.33 -12.47 -17.22
CA VAL A 12 8.67 -11.74 -18.27
C VAL A 12 7.83 -10.62 -17.76
N ARG A 13 8.10 -10.19 -16.55
CA ARG A 13 7.32 -9.12 -15.96
C ARG A 13 7.38 -7.90 -16.86
N ASP A 14 6.22 -7.35 -17.12
CA ASP A 14 6.09 -6.15 -17.90
C ASP A 14 6.63 -4.98 -17.06
N PRO A 15 7.63 -4.24 -17.57
CA PRO A 15 8.15 -3.13 -16.78
C PRO A 15 7.15 -2.02 -16.54
N PHE A 16 6.09 -1.99 -17.31
CA PHE A 16 5.07 -0.97 -17.12
C PHE A 16 3.92 -1.41 -16.25
N ALA A 17 3.88 -2.69 -15.88
CA ALA A 17 2.83 -3.18 -15.00
C ALA A 17 3.23 -2.93 -13.57
N GLU A 18 2.25 -2.73 -12.71
CA GLU A 18 2.54 -2.66 -11.30
C GLU A 18 3.10 -3.97 -10.83
N GLU A 19 4.04 -3.89 -9.93
CA GLU A 19 4.57 -5.09 -9.35
C GLU A 19 3.50 -5.79 -8.56
N ALA A 20 3.43 -7.09 -8.74
CA ALA A 20 2.52 -7.88 -7.93
C ALA A 20 3.02 -7.87 -6.50
N PRO A 21 2.12 -7.73 -5.54
CA PRO A 21 2.54 -7.79 -4.14
C PRO A 21 3.08 -9.17 -3.81
N ASP A 22 4.04 -9.18 -2.90
CA ASP A 22 4.62 -10.41 -2.43
C ASP A 22 3.81 -10.91 -1.23
N LEU A 23 3.30 -12.12 -1.32
CA LEU A 23 2.44 -12.64 -0.26
C LEU A 23 3.13 -12.59 1.11
N GLN A 24 4.40 -13.01 1.16
CA GLN A 24 5.07 -13.04 2.45
C GLN A 24 5.23 -11.64 3.02
N SER A 25 5.55 -10.66 2.18
CA SER A 25 5.68 -9.30 2.65
C SER A 25 4.37 -8.77 3.20
N VAL A 26 3.27 -9.06 2.51
CA VAL A 26 1.97 -8.62 2.97
C VAL A 26 1.62 -9.27 4.30
N LEU A 27 1.85 -10.56 4.42
CA LEU A 27 1.54 -11.27 5.66
C LEU A 27 2.41 -10.77 6.80
N ASP A 28 3.69 -10.54 6.54
CA ASP A 28 4.58 -10.07 7.60
C ASP A 28 4.16 -8.70 8.10
N ALA A 29 3.79 -7.82 7.17
CA ALA A 29 3.36 -6.49 7.55
C ALA A 29 2.08 -6.53 8.35
N LEU A 30 1.11 -7.30 7.90
CA LEU A 30 -0.19 -7.33 8.56
C LEU A 30 -0.18 -8.14 9.85
N ASP A 31 0.80 -9.02 10.01
CA ASP A 31 0.95 -9.77 11.24
C ASP A 31 1.55 -8.92 12.37
N ASP A 32 2.13 -7.81 12.04
CA ASP A 32 2.85 -6.97 12.99
C ASP A 32 1.89 -5.97 13.61
N PRO A 33 1.73 -5.99 14.96
CA PRO A 33 0.79 -5.05 15.59
C PRO A 33 1.15 -3.60 15.37
N ASP A 34 2.44 -3.27 15.35
CA ASP A 34 2.84 -1.88 15.11
C ASP A 34 2.46 -1.44 13.71
N CYS A 35 2.60 -2.34 12.72
CA CYS A 35 2.18 -2.01 11.37
C CYS A 35 0.69 -1.74 11.31
N ARG A 36 -0.09 -2.56 11.99
CA ARG A 36 -1.54 -2.36 12.00
C ARG A 36 -1.92 -1.06 12.70
N ASP A 37 -1.21 -0.72 13.77
CA ASP A 37 -1.46 0.54 14.45
C ASP A 37 -1.16 1.72 13.54
N ILE A 38 -0.08 1.63 12.79
CA ILE A 38 0.30 2.69 11.85
C ILE A 38 -0.76 2.84 10.78
N VAL A 39 -1.20 1.72 10.20
CA VAL A 39 -2.22 1.77 9.16
C VAL A 39 -3.49 2.41 9.69
N THR A 40 -3.89 2.04 10.90
CA THR A 40 -5.10 2.58 11.49
C THR A 40 -4.99 4.08 11.76
N ALA A 41 -3.79 4.54 12.11
CA ALA A 41 -3.59 5.95 12.41
C ALA A 41 -3.45 6.82 11.17
N LEU A 42 -3.17 6.23 10.03
CA LEU A 42 -2.87 6.97 8.81
C LEU A 42 -4.14 7.33 8.06
N GLU A 43 -4.87 8.30 8.57
CA GLU A 43 -6.11 8.71 7.92
C GLU A 43 -5.87 9.73 6.82
N GLU A 44 -4.68 10.30 6.77
CA GLU A 44 -4.30 11.27 5.77
C GLU A 44 -2.79 11.18 5.60
N PRO A 45 -2.22 11.79 4.56
CA PRO A 45 -0.76 11.73 4.42
C PRO A 45 -0.07 12.35 5.61
N MET A 46 0.93 11.66 6.14
CA MET A 46 1.62 12.09 7.35
C MET A 46 3.10 11.82 7.24
N THR A 47 3.90 12.64 7.91
CA THR A 47 5.33 12.37 8.02
C THR A 47 5.56 11.25 9.02
N ALA A 48 6.76 10.68 9.00
CA ALA A 48 7.09 9.61 9.95
C ALA A 48 6.95 10.08 11.39
N ASP A 49 7.35 11.33 11.67
CA ASP A 49 7.24 11.86 13.01
C ASP A 49 5.78 11.95 13.46
N GLN A 50 4.92 12.39 12.57
CA GLN A 50 3.49 12.48 12.88
C GLN A 50 2.91 11.08 13.10
N ILE A 51 3.33 10.13 12.28
CA ILE A 51 2.84 8.76 12.42
C ILE A 51 3.30 8.17 13.75
N SER A 52 4.55 8.41 14.10
CA SER A 52 5.08 7.90 15.36
C SER A 52 4.24 8.37 16.53
N LYS A 53 3.85 9.63 16.52
CA LYS A 53 3.05 10.17 17.61
C LYS A 53 1.63 9.66 17.57
N ALA A 54 1.05 9.57 16.38
CA ALA A 54 -0.34 9.14 16.27
C ALA A 54 -0.52 7.68 16.61
N ALA A 55 0.44 6.85 16.24
CA ALA A 55 0.36 5.41 16.49
C ALA A 55 0.98 5.00 17.80
N ASP A 56 1.65 5.94 18.47
CA ASP A 56 2.32 5.69 19.75
C ASP A 56 3.40 4.61 19.56
N VAL A 57 4.21 4.78 18.53
CA VAL A 57 5.29 3.86 18.20
C VAL A 57 6.59 4.68 18.17
N PRO A 58 7.67 4.21 18.76
CA PRO A 58 8.93 4.96 18.71
C PRO A 58 9.33 5.27 17.28
N LEU A 59 9.98 6.40 17.09
CA LEU A 59 10.27 6.87 15.74
C LEU A 59 11.15 5.90 14.97
N SER A 60 12.18 5.36 15.61
CA SER A 60 13.06 4.41 14.92
C SER A 60 12.29 3.16 14.49
N THR A 61 11.39 2.71 15.34
CA THR A 61 10.55 1.57 14.98
C THR A 61 9.60 1.95 13.87
N THR A 62 9.07 3.17 13.93
CA THR A 62 8.16 3.63 12.88
C THR A 62 8.81 3.56 11.51
N TYR A 63 10.07 4.00 11.38
CA TYR A 63 10.74 3.93 10.09
C TYR A 63 10.84 2.49 9.59
N ARG A 64 11.18 1.56 10.48
CA ARG A 64 11.29 0.16 10.07
C ARG A 64 9.95 -0.40 9.62
N LYS A 65 8.88 -0.03 10.34
CA LYS A 65 7.56 -0.55 9.98
C LYS A 65 7.04 0.09 8.70
N LEU A 66 7.37 1.35 8.48
CA LEU A 66 7.01 2.00 7.22
C LEU A 66 7.70 1.31 6.05
N ASP A 67 8.95 0.89 6.22
CA ASP A 67 9.62 0.13 5.17
C ASP A 67 8.91 -1.19 4.90
N LEU A 68 8.51 -1.91 5.95
CA LEU A 68 7.78 -3.15 5.78
C LEU A 68 6.49 -2.95 5.00
N LEU A 69 5.75 -1.93 5.39
CA LEU A 69 4.48 -1.65 4.73
C LEU A 69 4.68 -1.23 3.28
N SER A 70 5.74 -0.46 3.02
CA SER A 70 6.02 -0.04 1.65
C SER A 70 6.43 -1.23 0.79
N GLU A 71 7.22 -2.12 1.33
CA GLU A 71 7.62 -3.31 0.58
C GLU A 71 6.44 -4.22 0.29
N ALA A 72 5.44 -4.17 1.15
CA ALA A 72 4.22 -4.94 0.93
C ALA A 72 3.25 -4.23 -0.01
N SER A 73 3.63 -3.07 -0.51
CA SER A 73 2.81 -2.28 -1.43
C SER A 73 1.54 -1.74 -0.77
N LEU A 74 1.57 -1.59 0.53
CA LEU A 74 0.41 -1.09 1.28
C LEU A 74 0.49 0.41 1.53
N LEU A 75 1.65 1.02 1.33
CA LEU A 75 1.83 2.45 1.52
C LEU A 75 2.43 3.08 0.29
N GLU A 76 2.15 4.35 0.12
CA GLU A 76 2.83 5.19 -0.85
C GLU A 76 3.60 6.26 -0.13
N GLU A 77 4.76 6.61 -0.67
CA GLU A 77 5.56 7.68 -0.13
C GLU A 77 5.61 8.80 -1.14
N GLY A 78 5.29 10.01 -0.69
CA GLY A 78 5.40 11.20 -1.51
C GLY A 78 6.33 12.18 -0.85
N ILE A 79 6.72 13.20 -1.59
CA ILE A 79 7.62 14.20 -1.07
C ILE A 79 6.92 15.53 -1.10
N GLU A 80 6.91 16.20 0.03
CA GLU A 80 6.36 17.53 0.16
C GLU A 80 7.51 18.52 0.14
N ILE A 81 7.42 19.55 -0.69
CA ILE A 81 8.41 20.61 -0.72
C ILE A 81 7.85 21.74 0.12
N ARG A 82 8.58 22.08 1.20
CA ARG A 82 8.11 23.08 2.14
C ARG A 82 8.51 24.46 1.67
N ALA A 83 7.88 25.45 2.26
CA ALA A 83 8.13 26.83 1.88
C ALA A 83 9.59 27.25 2.06
N ASP A 84 10.26 26.65 3.04
CA ASP A 84 11.66 26.95 3.31
C ASP A 84 12.61 26.19 2.38
N GLY A 85 12.09 25.46 1.40
CA GLY A 85 12.91 24.72 0.47
C GLY A 85 13.26 23.33 0.94
N GLN A 86 12.87 22.95 2.13
CA GLN A 86 13.16 21.62 2.64
C GLN A 86 12.13 20.62 2.14
N HIS A 87 12.55 19.36 2.11
CA HIS A 87 11.69 18.27 1.66
C HIS A 87 11.31 17.41 2.83
N ALA A 88 10.10 16.90 2.80
CA ALA A 88 9.65 15.98 3.82
C ALA A 88 8.92 14.84 3.14
N SER A 89 9.23 13.62 3.56
CA SER A 89 8.51 12.47 3.06
C SER A 89 7.19 12.34 3.80
N ARG A 90 6.14 12.10 3.05
CA ARG A 90 4.82 11.83 3.62
C ARG A 90 4.35 10.48 3.14
N TYR A 91 3.72 9.78 4.03
CA TYR A 91 3.25 8.43 3.74
C TYR A 91 1.73 8.42 3.78
N SER A 92 1.14 7.64 2.90
CA SER A 92 -0.30 7.50 2.86
C SER A 92 -0.67 6.07 2.55
N ILE A 93 -1.89 5.71 2.90
CA ILE A 93 -2.39 4.37 2.63
C ILE A 93 -2.65 4.24 1.14
N ALA A 94 -2.14 3.15 0.56
CA ALA A 94 -2.26 2.93 -0.87
C ALA A 94 -3.26 1.83 -1.21
N PHE A 95 -3.95 1.28 -0.23
CA PHE A 95 -4.83 0.15 -0.48
C PHE A 95 -6.16 0.35 0.20
N GLU A 96 -7.17 -0.30 -0.32
CA GLU A 96 -8.47 -0.39 0.31
C GLU A 96 -8.73 -1.79 0.81
N GLU A 97 -8.20 -2.76 0.12
CA GLU A 97 -8.55 -4.14 0.40
C GLU A 97 -7.41 -5.04 -0.02
N VAL A 98 -7.15 -6.05 0.78
CA VAL A 98 -6.21 -7.10 0.43
C VAL A 98 -6.99 -8.40 0.37
N VAL A 99 -6.87 -9.10 -0.75
CA VAL A 99 -7.57 -10.35 -0.95
C VAL A 99 -6.54 -11.46 -1.14
N ILE A 100 -6.65 -12.51 -0.37
CA ILE A 100 -5.80 -13.66 -0.52
C ILE A 100 -6.69 -14.82 -0.93
N ALA A 101 -6.40 -15.41 -2.06
CA ALA A 101 -7.22 -16.47 -2.63
C ALA A 101 -6.39 -17.71 -2.85
N LEU A 102 -7.05 -18.85 -2.78
CA LEU A 102 -6.42 -20.11 -3.15
C LEU A 102 -6.80 -20.41 -4.58
N THR A 103 -5.80 -20.48 -5.44
CA THR A 103 -6.06 -20.69 -6.87
C THR A 103 -6.38 -22.15 -7.16
N GLU A 104 -6.81 -22.39 -8.37
CA GLU A 104 -7.09 -23.76 -8.80
C GLU A 104 -5.84 -24.62 -8.80
N GLU A 105 -4.68 -23.99 -9.01
CA GLU A 105 -3.43 -24.71 -8.91
C GLU A 105 -2.99 -24.95 -7.49
N ARG A 106 -3.79 -24.54 -6.52
CA ARG A 106 -3.49 -24.70 -5.10
C ARG A 106 -2.35 -23.83 -4.64
N ASP A 107 -2.22 -22.68 -5.25
CA ASP A 107 -1.29 -21.65 -4.81
C ASP A 107 -2.06 -20.50 -4.23
N PHE A 108 -1.38 -19.72 -3.38
CA PHE A 108 -1.98 -18.51 -2.85
C PHE A 108 -1.73 -17.36 -3.79
N ASP A 109 -2.75 -16.54 -3.97
CA ASP A 109 -2.67 -15.37 -4.81
C ASP A 109 -3.10 -14.18 -3.96
N VAL A 110 -2.32 -13.13 -3.98
CA VAL A 110 -2.65 -11.94 -3.21
C VAL A 110 -2.91 -10.79 -4.16
N GLN A 111 -4.01 -10.10 -3.93
CA GLN A 111 -4.39 -8.95 -4.74
C GLN A 111 -4.69 -7.79 -3.82
N ILE A 112 -4.28 -6.61 -4.24
CA ILE A 112 -4.49 -5.41 -3.46
C ILE A 112 -5.30 -4.44 -4.32
N SER A 113 -6.45 -4.05 -3.79
CA SER A 113 -7.25 -3.00 -4.41
C SER A 113 -6.69 -1.67 -3.95
N ARG A 114 -6.41 -0.78 -4.87
CA ARG A 114 -5.75 0.45 -4.53
C ARG A 114 -6.72 1.59 -4.49
N ARG A 115 -6.39 2.56 -3.65
CA ARG A 115 -7.18 3.76 -3.58
C ARG A 115 -6.95 4.61 -4.81
N PRO A 116 -7.98 5.27 -5.31
CA PRO A 116 -7.79 6.19 -6.42
C PRO A 116 -6.93 7.36 -5.98
N ARG A 117 -6.22 7.93 -6.92
CA ARG A 117 -5.50 9.15 -6.64
C ARG A 117 -6.50 10.28 -6.52
N ALA A 118 -6.02 11.43 -6.04
CA ALA A 118 -6.92 12.54 -5.77
C ALA A 118 -7.78 12.90 -6.99
N ALA A 119 -7.17 12.92 -8.18
CA ALA A 119 -7.94 13.24 -9.37
C ALA A 119 -8.97 12.16 -9.65
N ASP A 120 -8.58 10.92 -9.45
CA ASP A 120 -9.50 9.82 -9.66
C ASP A 120 -10.61 9.84 -8.64
N GLU A 121 -10.29 10.25 -7.42
CA GLU A 121 -11.30 10.35 -6.40
C GLU A 121 -12.36 11.35 -6.78
N ARG A 122 -11.96 12.46 -7.37
CA ARG A 122 -12.95 13.43 -7.81
C ARG A 122 -13.86 12.86 -8.87
N LEU A 123 -13.26 12.14 -9.81
CA LEU A 123 -14.08 11.50 -10.84
C LEU A 123 -15.01 10.48 -10.22
N ALA A 124 -14.50 9.70 -9.29
CA ALA A 124 -15.32 8.70 -8.63
C ALA A 124 -16.46 9.34 -7.87
N ASN A 125 -16.22 10.47 -7.24
CA ASN A 125 -17.26 11.17 -6.53
C ASN A 125 -18.35 11.68 -7.48
N LEU A 126 -17.93 12.19 -8.61
CA LEU A 126 -18.92 12.64 -9.61
C LEU A 126 -19.78 11.48 -10.08
N TRP A 127 -19.14 10.36 -10.33
CA TRP A 127 -19.89 9.18 -10.73
C TRP A 127 -20.86 8.74 -9.64
N SER A 128 -20.39 8.76 -8.41
CA SER A 128 -21.25 8.35 -7.30
C SER A 128 -22.44 9.25 -7.16
N GLU A 129 -22.21 10.54 -7.31
CA GLU A 129 -23.31 11.48 -7.21
C GLU A 129 -24.32 11.26 -8.31
N GLY A 130 -23.82 11.03 -9.50
CA GLY A 130 -24.74 10.75 -10.60
C GLY A 130 -25.55 9.51 -10.35
N ARG A 131 -24.94 8.50 -9.80
CA ARG A 131 -25.66 7.28 -9.52
C ARG A 131 -26.68 7.45 -8.42
N LYS A 132 -26.34 8.26 -7.43
CA LYS A 132 -27.27 8.48 -6.34
C LYS A 132 -28.54 9.15 -6.79
N GLU A 133 -28.44 9.95 -7.81
CA GLU A 133 -29.59 10.66 -8.27
C GLU A 133 -30.50 9.80 -9.10
N THR A 134 -30.08 8.68 -9.53
CA THR A 134 -30.94 7.76 -10.22
C THR A 134 -31.47 6.71 -9.27
#